data_0e4c2799c64f7dc292eb61c641a695da
#
_entry.id   0e4c2799c64f7dc292eb61c641a695da
#
_cell.length_a   1.000
_cell.length_b   1.000
_cell.length_c   1.000
_cell.angle_alpha   90.00
_cell.angle_beta   90.00
_cell.angle_gamma   90.00
#
_symmetry.space_group_name_H-M   'P 1'
#
loop_
_entity.id
_entity.type
_entity.pdbx_description
1 polymer ?
#
loop_
_entity_poly.entity_id
_entity_poly.type
_entity_poly.pdbx_seq_one_letter_code
_entity_poly.pdbx_strand_id
1 'polypeptide(L)' 'MLAHYLAVHTYIAECNTQLRSPSLREIGRAFPSPRTGKPRVPSLVAHWLKRMTALGLIERNGNSYRALRVPANLRKQLD' A
#
# COMPACT_ATOMS: atom_id res chain seq x y z
N MET A 1 -1.11 5.77 -11.42
CA MET A 1 -0.45 5.84 -10.11
C MET A 1 -1.40 5.60 -8.94
N LEU A 2 -2.58 6.25 -8.93
CA LEU A 2 -3.57 6.02 -7.86
C LEU A 2 -4.12 4.59 -7.87
N ALA A 3 -4.34 4.00 -9.04
CA ALA A 3 -4.79 2.61 -9.15
C ALA A 3 -3.79 1.64 -8.50
N HIS A 4 -2.50 1.94 -8.60
CA HIS A 4 -1.44 1.16 -7.95
C HIS A 4 -1.57 1.24 -6.43
N TYR A 5 -1.87 2.41 -5.89
CA TYR A 5 -2.08 2.57 -4.45
C TYR A 5 -3.29 1.79 -3.96
N LEU A 6 -4.36 1.68 -4.77
CA LEU A 6 -5.51 0.85 -4.40
C LEU A 6 -5.15 -0.62 -4.29
N ALA A 7 -4.32 -1.12 -5.21
CA ALA A 7 -3.86 -2.50 -5.16
C ALA A 7 -3.03 -2.77 -3.89
N VAL A 8 -2.14 -1.84 -3.54
CA VAL A 8 -1.35 -1.94 -2.31
C VAL A 8 -2.27 -1.86 -1.08
N HIS A 9 -3.26 -0.96 -1.12
CA HIS A 9 -4.24 -0.83 -0.05
C HIS A 9 -4.98 -2.16 0.19
N THR A 10 -5.43 -2.81 -0.88
CA THR A 10 -6.13 -4.10 -0.79
C THR A 10 -5.23 -5.16 -0.17
N TYR A 11 -3.96 -5.20 -0.57
CA TYR A 11 -2.99 -6.14 -0.01
C TYR A 11 -2.81 -5.92 1.50
N ILE A 12 -2.67 -4.66 1.92
CA ILE A 12 -2.54 -4.33 3.34
C ILE A 12 -3.81 -4.72 4.10
N ALA A 13 -4.99 -4.43 3.53
CA ALA A 13 -6.25 -4.79 4.14
C ALA A 13 -6.37 -6.30 4.37
N GLU A 14 -5.98 -7.10 3.40
CA GLU A 14 -6.00 -8.55 3.51
C GLU A 14 -5.06 -9.03 4.63
N CYS A 15 -3.86 -8.45 4.73
CA CYS A 15 -2.95 -8.76 5.84
C CYS A 15 -3.56 -8.39 7.18
N ASN A 16 -4.25 -7.24 7.26
CA ASN A 16 -4.89 -6.81 8.49
C ASN A 16 -6.01 -7.77 8.93
N THR A 17 -6.74 -8.39 8.00
CA THR A 17 -7.76 -9.38 8.36
C THR A 17 -7.14 -10.61 9.02
N GLN A 18 -5.87 -10.87 8.78
CA GLN A 18 -5.10 -11.94 9.39
C GLN A 18 -4.35 -11.47 10.65
N LEU A 19 -4.70 -10.31 11.17
CA LEU A 19 -4.10 -9.70 12.36
C LEU A 19 -2.59 -9.47 12.21
N ARG A 20 -2.15 -9.12 11.00
CA ARG A 20 -0.74 -8.79 10.75
C ARG A 20 -0.61 -7.58 9.83
N SER A 21 0.55 -6.95 9.89
CA SER A 21 0.94 -5.86 9.02
C SER A 21 2.07 -6.32 8.11
N PRO A 22 1.99 -6.10 6.79
CA PRO A 22 3.07 -6.51 5.90
C PRO A 22 4.30 -5.61 6.09
N SER A 23 5.48 -6.18 5.90
CA SER A 23 6.73 -5.43 5.89
C SER A 23 6.90 -4.74 4.54
N LEU A 24 7.82 -3.76 4.48
CA LEU A 24 8.15 -3.11 3.21
C LEU A 24 8.66 -4.11 2.17
N ARG A 25 9.42 -5.10 2.60
CA ARG A 25 9.92 -6.15 1.70
C ARG A 25 8.80 -7.03 1.17
N GLU A 26 7.84 -7.39 2.00
CA GLU A 26 6.69 -8.17 1.57
C GLU A 26 5.89 -7.43 0.50
N ILE A 27 5.65 -6.14 0.71
CA ILE A 27 4.93 -5.31 -0.27
C ILE A 27 5.72 -5.22 -1.56
N GLY A 28 7.04 -5.01 -1.48
CA GLY A 28 7.90 -4.96 -2.65
C GLY A 28 7.88 -6.25 -3.47
N ARG A 29 7.80 -7.41 -2.81
CA ARG A 29 7.69 -8.71 -3.48
C ARG A 29 6.33 -8.93 -4.10
N ALA A 30 5.28 -8.47 -3.44
CA ALA A 30 3.91 -8.61 -3.94
C ALA A 30 3.64 -7.72 -5.16
N PHE A 31 4.38 -6.63 -5.30
CA PHE A 31 4.22 -5.67 -6.40
C PHE A 31 5.55 -5.45 -7.11
N PRO A 32 6.06 -6.46 -7.84
CA PRO A 32 7.35 -6.34 -8.52
C PRO A 32 7.28 -5.36 -9.68
N SER A 33 8.45 -4.89 -10.10
CA SER A 33 8.55 -4.00 -11.26
C SER A 33 8.11 -4.74 -12.52
N PRO A 34 7.15 -4.20 -13.32
CA PRO A 34 6.73 -4.85 -14.56
C PRO A 34 7.83 -4.87 -15.62
N ARG A 35 8.85 -4.02 -15.49
CA ARG A 35 9.96 -3.96 -16.46
C ARG A 35 11.00 -5.04 -16.23
N THR A 36 11.29 -5.37 -14.97
CA THR A 36 12.36 -6.30 -14.62
C THR A 36 11.88 -7.58 -13.96
N GLY A 37 10.64 -7.59 -13.44
CA GLY A 37 10.11 -8.71 -12.66
C GLY A 37 10.74 -8.84 -11.29
N LYS A 38 11.65 -7.94 -10.92
CA LYS A 38 12.32 -7.99 -9.62
C LYS A 38 11.49 -7.29 -8.55
N PRO A 39 11.60 -7.74 -7.29
CA PRO A 39 10.94 -7.05 -6.17
C PRO A 39 11.39 -5.60 -6.10
N ARG A 40 10.47 -4.73 -5.70
CA ARG A 40 10.78 -3.31 -5.53
C ARG A 40 11.54 -3.10 -4.22
N VAL A 41 12.46 -2.12 -4.23
CA VAL A 41 13.29 -1.84 -3.06
C VAL A 41 12.45 -1.22 -1.93
N PRO A 42 12.80 -1.48 -0.65
CA PRO A 42 12.03 -0.97 0.48
C PRO A 42 11.88 0.56 0.50
N SER A 43 12.89 1.30 0.04
CA SER A 43 12.82 2.77 0.02
C SER A 43 11.70 3.28 -0.90
N LEU A 44 11.48 2.62 -2.04
CA LEU A 44 10.39 2.99 -2.94
C LEU A 44 9.04 2.66 -2.32
N VAL A 45 8.92 1.49 -1.70
CA VAL A 45 7.69 1.09 -1.01
C VAL A 45 7.38 2.06 0.14
N ALA A 46 8.38 2.45 0.91
CA ALA A 46 8.22 3.44 1.98
C ALA A 46 7.69 4.76 1.44
N HIS A 47 8.15 5.19 0.27
CA HIS A 47 7.67 6.39 -0.39
C HIS A 47 6.18 6.25 -0.75
N TRP A 48 5.77 5.11 -1.30
CA TRP A 48 4.34 4.86 -1.59
C TRP A 48 3.49 4.95 -0.33
N LEU A 49 3.93 4.30 0.74
CA LEU A 49 3.15 4.26 1.99
C LEU A 49 3.05 5.64 2.62
N LYS A 50 4.10 6.45 2.50
CA LYS A 50 4.07 7.84 2.97
C LYS A 50 3.00 8.64 2.20
N ARG A 51 2.94 8.47 0.87
CA ARG A 51 1.94 9.16 0.07
C ARG A 51 0.54 8.63 0.34
N MET A 52 0.39 7.31 0.51
CA MET A 52 -0.90 6.73 0.85
C MET A 52 -1.40 7.22 2.22
N THR A 53 -0.50 7.39 3.18
CA THR A 53 -0.84 7.96 4.48
C THR A 53 -1.35 9.39 4.32
N ALA A 54 -0.66 10.19 3.50
CA ALA A 54 -1.07 11.57 3.23
C ALA A 54 -2.44 11.64 2.54
N LEU A 55 -2.78 10.63 1.73
CA LEU A 55 -4.07 10.55 1.05
C LEU A 55 -5.19 9.98 1.95
N GLY A 56 -4.87 9.54 3.15
CA GLY A 56 -5.85 8.96 4.06
C GLY A 56 -6.22 7.51 3.75
N LEU A 57 -5.41 6.81 2.96
CA LEU A 57 -5.67 5.43 2.58
C LEU A 57 -5.21 4.43 3.64
N ILE A 58 -4.17 4.76 4.36
CA ILE A 58 -3.60 3.92 5.42
C ILE A 58 -3.21 4.76 6.62
N GLU A 59 -3.03 4.06 7.74
CA GLU A 59 -2.57 4.64 8.99
C GLU A 59 -1.33 3.89 9.44
N ARG A 60 -0.34 4.62 9.95
CA ARG A 60 0.87 4.03 10.49
C ARG A 60 0.85 4.10 12.02
N ASN A 61 1.03 2.94 12.65
CA ASN A 61 1.17 2.81 14.11
C ASN A 61 2.51 2.16 14.40
N GLY A 62 3.52 2.97 14.74
CA GLY A 62 4.88 2.47 14.91
C GLY A 62 5.40 1.88 13.60
N ASN A 63 5.68 0.58 13.58
CA ASN A 63 6.14 -0.13 12.39
C ASN A 63 5.01 -0.88 11.67
N SER A 64 3.76 -0.69 12.12
CA SER A 64 2.62 -1.38 11.54
C SER A 64 1.82 -0.45 10.64
N TYR A 65 1.18 -1.02 9.61
CA TYR A 65 0.33 -0.28 8.69
C TYR A 65 -1.08 -0.88 8.71
N ARG A 66 -2.08 -0.02 8.74
CA ARG A 66 -3.47 -0.41 8.75
C ARG A 66 -4.18 0.25 7.59
N ALA A 67 -4.90 -0.54 6.79
CA ALA A 67 -5.72 -0.01 5.70
C ALA A 67 -6.94 0.68 6.26
N LEU A 68 -7.20 1.90 5.78
CA LEU A 68 -8.38 2.68 6.16
C LEU A 68 -9.40 2.60 5.03
N ARG A 69 -10.63 3.02 5.31
CA ARG A 69 -11.67 3.09 4.30
C ARG A 69 -11.28 4.14 3.24
N VAL A 70 -11.37 3.75 1.97
CA VAL A 70 -11.06 4.68 0.87
C VAL A 70 -12.12 5.76 0.81
N PRO A 71 -11.75 7.07 0.84
CA PRO A 71 -12.71 8.15 0.72
C PRO A 71 -13.47 8.09 -0.61
N ALA A 72 -14.77 8.39 -0.59
CA ALA A 72 -15.60 8.28 -1.78
C ALA A 72 -15.13 9.20 -2.91
N ASN A 73 -14.69 10.42 -2.58
CA ASN A 73 -14.18 11.38 -3.58
C ASN A 73 -12.90 10.88 -4.25
N LEU A 74 -12.03 10.22 -3.50
CA LEU A 74 -10.81 9.64 -4.04
C LEU A 74 -11.12 8.44 -4.93
N ARG A 75 -12.08 7.61 -4.50
CA ARG A 75 -12.51 6.45 -5.28
C ARG A 75 -13.05 6.86 -6.66
N LYS A 76 -13.78 7.98 -6.73
CA LYS A 76 -14.28 8.51 -8.00
C LYS A 76 -13.15 8.91 -8.94
N GLN A 77 -12.04 9.41 -8.41
CA GLN A 77 -10.88 9.78 -9.23
C GLN A 77 -10.14 8.55 -9.77
N LEU A 78 -10.32 7.41 -9.13
CA LEU A 78 -9.65 6.16 -9.50
C LEU A 78 -10.44 5.32 -10.50
N ASP A 79 -11.74 5.54 -10.53
CA ASP A 79 -12.63 4.87 -11.48
C ASP A 79 -12.61 5.62 -12.81
#